data_ce95fbe782fe099874ab92706b09820d
#
_entry.id   ce95fbe782fe099874ab92706b09820d
#
_cell.length_a   1.000
_cell.length_b   1.000
_cell.length_c   1.000
_cell.angle_alpha   90.00
_cell.angle_beta   90.00
_cell.angle_gamma   90.00
#
_symmetry.space_group_name_H-M   'P 1'
#
loop_
_entity.id
_entity.type
_entity.pdbx_description
1 polymer ?
#
loop_
_entity_poly.entity_id
_entity_poly.type
_entity_poly.pdbx_seq_one_letter_code
_entity_poly.pdbx_strand_id
1 'polypeptide(L)'
;VNPPLAPDTEVPDPTEPRAEGTAARPGPYDAHPSARAVRARGPAAPPRRWTHDALRELALACGADDAAAVSLDHPELADEREHVLRALPGTRTLVCLVGRMHPDSVRSPARSVANLEFHRAGQALDEVAHRVSVALSESGHRSLNPAMAFPMEMDAFPGRGWIVSHKRVAVAAQLGRMGIHRSVIHPRFGSFVLLATLLTTAEIDGGPPPLEFDPCLGCRLCIAACPVGAIEPDGFRFSACYDHNYREFMSGFADLAETIADSPSALSLRERVSQSEMASMWQSLSYKPNYKAAYCLAVCPAGEDVLGPFLERRAAHTRDVVKPLLDKEETVYVVAGSDAEAHVQKRFPHKKVRVVRSSLRPPSAVALFRSMPLTFQRGPAKGWKARFHFELGGEDAARATVVIDDGALHVAHELEGEADVHVRCEGRVWLEIVEKRRSPVLAVLTGRLRVRGDRALLSKLAACFPR
;
A
#
# COMPACT_ATOMS: atom_id res chain seq x y z
N VAL A 1 -2.23 21.47 -42.85
CA VAL A 1 -0.77 21.50 -42.81
C VAL A 1 -0.41 22.79 -42.12
N ASN A 2 -0.07 22.75 -40.83
CA ASN A 2 0.44 23.92 -40.11
C ASN A 2 1.88 24.23 -40.59
N PRO A 3 2.27 25.50 -40.75
CA PRO A 3 3.65 25.85 -41.08
C PRO A 3 4.57 25.47 -39.90
N PRO A 4 5.86 25.14 -40.18
CA PRO A 4 6.82 24.79 -39.13
C PRO A 4 7.05 25.99 -38.21
N LEU A 5 7.05 25.73 -36.89
CA LEU A 5 7.46 26.71 -35.88
C LEU A 5 8.90 27.15 -36.13
N ALA A 6 9.14 28.45 -36.09
CA ALA A 6 10.48 29.00 -36.21
C ALA A 6 11.36 28.52 -35.04
N PRO A 7 12.62 28.19 -35.26
CA PRO A 7 13.55 27.87 -34.21
C PRO A 7 13.91 29.14 -33.41
N ASP A 8 14.11 28.95 -32.10
CA ASP A 8 14.66 29.94 -31.15
C ASP A 8 13.78 31.09 -30.71
N THR A 9 12.63 30.76 -30.06
CA THR A 9 12.11 31.63 -29.03
C THR A 9 12.32 30.94 -27.68
N GLU A 10 13.30 31.41 -26.89
CA GLU A 10 13.43 31.05 -25.48
C GLU A 10 12.07 31.25 -24.79
N VAL A 11 11.52 30.16 -24.29
CA VAL A 11 10.32 30.22 -23.47
C VAL A 11 10.77 30.82 -22.12
N PRO A 12 10.28 32.00 -21.72
CA PRO A 12 10.66 32.59 -20.43
C PRO A 12 10.30 31.65 -19.31
N ASP A 13 11.23 31.47 -18.35
CA ASP A 13 11.00 30.67 -17.16
C ASP A 13 9.78 31.24 -16.39
N PRO A 14 8.69 30.45 -16.20
CA PRO A 14 7.51 30.93 -15.48
C PRO A 14 7.75 31.17 -14.00
N THR A 15 8.92 30.84 -13.45
CA THR A 15 9.26 30.96 -12.02
C THR A 15 10.03 32.21 -11.66
N GLU A 16 10.46 33.06 -12.62
CA GLU A 16 11.13 34.33 -12.30
C GLU A 16 10.15 35.32 -11.66
N PRO A 17 10.47 35.86 -10.47
CA PRO A 17 9.63 36.90 -9.85
C PRO A 17 9.65 38.17 -10.69
N ARG A 18 8.47 38.56 -11.21
CA ARG A 18 8.33 39.85 -11.92
C ARG A 18 8.49 40.97 -10.93
N ALA A 19 9.39 41.91 -11.22
CA ALA A 19 9.57 43.14 -10.45
C ALA A 19 8.26 43.96 -10.46
N GLU A 20 7.80 44.32 -9.29
CA GLU A 20 6.64 45.20 -9.07
C GLU A 20 6.99 46.62 -9.58
N GLY A 21 6.18 47.18 -10.48
CA GLY A 21 6.19 48.62 -10.71
C GLY A 21 6.40 49.17 -12.13
N THR A 22 6.46 48.36 -13.18
CA THR A 22 6.48 48.86 -14.57
C THR A 22 5.24 48.42 -15.31
N ALA A 23 4.58 49.36 -16.06
CA ALA A 23 3.48 49.05 -16.94
C ALA A 23 3.87 47.87 -17.87
N ALA A 24 3.17 46.75 -17.71
CA ALA A 24 3.52 45.49 -18.39
C ALA A 24 3.58 45.72 -19.90
N ARG A 25 4.73 45.49 -20.51
CA ARG A 25 4.82 45.40 -21.98
C ARG A 25 3.83 44.35 -22.48
N PRO A 26 3.11 44.60 -23.59
CA PRO A 26 2.18 43.62 -24.12
C PRO A 26 2.91 42.29 -24.34
N GLY A 27 2.38 41.21 -23.75
CA GLY A 27 2.94 39.90 -23.92
C GLY A 27 2.70 39.35 -25.33
N PRO A 28 3.44 38.32 -25.74
CA PRO A 28 3.38 37.79 -27.13
C PRO A 28 1.98 37.28 -27.52
N TYR A 29 1.10 37.02 -26.56
CA TYR A 29 -0.24 36.52 -26.80
C TYR A 29 -1.35 37.59 -26.66
N ASP A 30 -1.02 38.83 -26.31
CA ASP A 30 -1.99 39.89 -26.01
C ASP A 30 -2.90 40.25 -27.19
N ALA A 31 -2.39 40.10 -28.40
CA ALA A 31 -3.14 40.28 -29.62
C ALA A 31 -4.04 39.12 -30.04
N HIS A 32 -3.87 37.95 -29.39
CA HIS A 32 -4.62 36.74 -29.70
C HIS A 32 -6.10 36.89 -29.32
N PRO A 33 -7.08 36.52 -30.17
CA PRO A 33 -8.49 36.70 -29.90
C PRO A 33 -8.96 36.05 -28.59
N SER A 34 -8.45 34.84 -28.28
CA SER A 34 -8.78 34.13 -27.03
C SER A 34 -8.25 34.84 -25.79
N ALA A 35 -7.02 35.42 -25.86
CA ALA A 35 -6.45 36.17 -24.74
C ALA A 35 -7.26 37.46 -24.49
N ARG A 36 -7.65 38.15 -25.53
CA ARG A 36 -8.55 39.33 -25.42
C ARG A 36 -9.90 38.95 -24.82
N ALA A 37 -10.51 37.83 -25.25
CA ALA A 37 -11.80 37.37 -24.73
C ALA A 37 -11.70 37.00 -23.24
N VAL A 38 -10.61 36.37 -22.80
CA VAL A 38 -10.37 36.04 -21.37
C VAL A 38 -10.20 37.33 -20.55
N ARG A 39 -9.40 38.29 -21.02
CA ARG A 39 -9.18 39.57 -20.33
C ARG A 39 -10.45 40.40 -20.23
N ALA A 40 -11.32 40.36 -21.25
CA ALA A 40 -12.60 41.06 -21.24
C ALA A 40 -13.57 40.53 -20.16
N ARG A 41 -13.33 39.33 -19.64
CA ARG A 41 -14.11 38.76 -18.50
C ARG A 41 -13.75 39.38 -17.16
N GLY A 42 -12.63 40.14 -17.11
CA GLY A 42 -12.12 40.70 -15.86
C GLY A 42 -11.36 39.66 -14.98
N PRO A 43 -10.90 40.09 -13.82
CA PRO A 43 -10.22 39.23 -12.88
C PRO A 43 -11.11 38.10 -12.38
N ALA A 44 -10.57 36.94 -12.17
CA ALA A 44 -11.30 35.83 -11.52
C ALA A 44 -11.76 36.24 -10.11
N ALA A 45 -12.93 35.74 -9.70
CA ALA A 45 -13.37 35.92 -8.31
C ALA A 45 -12.33 35.38 -7.32
N PRO A 46 -12.17 36.01 -6.16
CA PRO A 46 -11.26 35.48 -5.14
C PRO A 46 -11.70 34.07 -4.73
N PRO A 47 -10.75 33.18 -4.40
CA PRO A 47 -11.06 31.83 -3.96
C PRO A 47 -11.98 31.84 -2.74
N ARG A 48 -12.99 30.95 -2.73
CA ARG A 48 -13.90 30.81 -1.59
C ARG A 48 -13.13 30.28 -0.37
N ARG A 49 -13.38 30.89 0.79
CA ARG A 49 -12.92 30.31 2.06
C ARG A 49 -13.81 29.14 2.45
N TRP A 50 -13.18 28.07 2.93
CA TRP A 50 -13.86 26.88 3.40
C TRP A 50 -13.66 26.68 4.89
N THR A 51 -14.74 26.36 5.61
CA THR A 51 -14.65 25.79 6.96
C THR A 51 -14.71 24.27 6.87
N HIS A 52 -14.24 23.60 7.92
CA HIS A 52 -14.33 22.16 8.03
C HIS A 52 -15.76 21.65 7.83
N ASP A 53 -16.75 22.29 8.48
CA ASP A 53 -18.17 21.88 8.40
C ASP A 53 -18.74 22.07 6.99
N ALA A 54 -18.48 23.21 6.35
CA ALA A 54 -18.95 23.45 4.98
C ALA A 54 -18.33 22.46 3.96
N LEU A 55 -17.07 22.09 4.16
CA LEU A 55 -16.42 21.08 3.34
C LEU A 55 -16.99 19.68 3.58
N ARG A 56 -17.25 19.35 4.85
CA ARG A 56 -17.89 18.08 5.22
C ARG A 56 -19.32 17.99 4.63
N GLU A 57 -20.11 19.05 4.73
CA GLU A 57 -21.44 19.13 4.12
C GLU A 57 -21.38 18.93 2.60
N LEU A 58 -20.44 19.58 1.91
CA LEU A 58 -20.20 19.36 0.48
C LEU A 58 -19.91 17.90 0.17
N ALA A 59 -19.01 17.27 0.93
CA ALA A 59 -18.65 15.88 0.70
C ALA A 59 -19.83 14.93 0.91
N LEU A 60 -20.63 15.14 1.95
CA LEU A 60 -21.86 14.38 2.21
C LEU A 60 -22.89 14.60 1.10
N ALA A 61 -23.08 15.83 0.64
CA ALA A 61 -23.97 16.15 -0.48
C ALA A 61 -23.50 15.50 -1.80
N CYS A 62 -22.20 15.30 -1.98
CA CYS A 62 -21.62 14.56 -3.10
C CYS A 62 -21.77 13.04 -2.96
N GLY A 63 -22.19 12.54 -1.79
CA GLY A 63 -22.44 11.12 -1.54
C GLY A 63 -21.40 10.39 -0.69
N ALA A 64 -20.50 11.09 -0.01
CA ALA A 64 -19.67 10.48 1.03
C ALA A 64 -20.52 10.07 2.24
N ASP A 65 -20.17 8.99 2.91
CA ASP A 65 -20.82 8.59 4.17
C ASP A 65 -20.24 9.35 5.38
N ASP A 66 -18.99 9.80 5.28
CA ASP A 66 -18.36 10.76 6.20
C ASP A 66 -17.17 11.43 5.51
N ALA A 67 -16.73 12.57 6.06
CA ALA A 67 -15.57 13.30 5.55
C ALA A 67 -14.96 14.20 6.62
N ALA A 68 -13.64 14.41 6.54
CA ALA A 68 -12.93 15.38 7.34
C ALA A 68 -11.69 15.91 6.63
N ALA A 69 -11.28 17.12 6.99
CA ALA A 69 -10.09 17.76 6.50
C ALA A 69 -8.98 17.76 7.56
N VAL A 70 -7.74 17.63 7.10
CA VAL A 70 -6.54 17.74 7.95
C VAL A 70 -5.46 18.53 7.22
N SER A 71 -4.76 19.41 7.95
CA SER A 71 -3.62 20.14 7.40
C SER A 71 -2.52 19.19 6.96
N LEU A 72 -1.87 19.48 5.83
CA LEU A 72 -0.68 18.74 5.40
C LEU A 72 0.49 18.86 6.39
N ASP A 73 0.49 19.89 7.23
CA ASP A 73 1.50 20.12 8.27
C ASP A 73 1.25 19.32 9.55
N HIS A 74 0.20 18.48 9.58
CA HIS A 74 -0.08 17.60 10.72
C HIS A 74 1.10 16.65 10.98
N PRO A 75 1.60 16.52 12.23
CA PRO A 75 2.81 15.73 12.54
C PRO A 75 2.77 14.28 12.05
N GLU A 76 1.62 13.62 12.12
CA GLU A 76 1.44 12.24 11.65
C GLU A 76 1.57 12.08 10.12
N LEU A 77 1.56 13.20 9.38
CA LEU A 77 1.65 13.23 7.92
C LEU A 77 3.03 13.67 7.40
N ALA A 78 4.01 13.87 8.29
CA ALA A 78 5.34 14.34 7.91
C ALA A 78 5.97 13.50 6.77
N ASP A 79 5.86 12.17 6.84
CA ASP A 79 6.38 11.25 5.82
C ASP A 79 5.59 11.29 4.49
N GLU A 80 4.38 11.84 4.49
CA GLU A 80 3.55 11.96 3.29
C GLU A 80 3.83 13.28 2.54
N ARG A 81 4.33 14.30 3.23
CA ARG A 81 4.43 15.69 2.74
C ARG A 81 5.15 15.81 1.41
N GLU A 82 6.33 15.24 1.27
CA GLU A 82 7.12 15.33 0.04
C GLU A 82 6.37 14.74 -1.16
N HIS A 83 5.77 13.57 -0.98
CA HIS A 83 5.04 12.87 -2.04
C HIS A 83 3.78 13.62 -2.45
N VAL A 84 3.05 14.17 -1.49
CA VAL A 84 1.86 14.99 -1.71
C VAL A 84 2.22 16.25 -2.50
N LEU A 85 3.27 16.99 -2.10
CA LEU A 85 3.70 18.21 -2.78
C LEU A 85 4.29 17.94 -4.17
N ARG A 86 4.84 16.74 -4.40
CA ARG A 86 5.26 16.32 -5.75
C ARG A 86 4.06 16.11 -6.67
N ALA A 87 2.96 15.56 -6.15
CA ALA A 87 1.74 15.33 -6.92
C ALA A 87 0.95 16.64 -7.18
N LEU A 88 0.83 17.49 -6.16
CA LEU A 88 0.18 18.80 -6.27
C LEU A 88 0.99 19.84 -5.48
N PRO A 89 1.87 20.61 -6.16
CA PRO A 89 2.59 21.71 -5.52
C PRO A 89 1.63 22.75 -4.94
N GLY A 90 1.90 23.20 -3.71
CA GLY A 90 1.07 24.17 -2.99
C GLY A 90 -0.10 23.56 -2.23
N THR A 91 -0.20 22.23 -2.12
CA THR A 91 -1.19 21.58 -1.25
C THR A 91 -1.06 22.08 0.19
N ARG A 92 -2.18 22.47 0.79
CA ARG A 92 -2.31 22.89 2.19
C ARG A 92 -3.10 21.90 3.02
N THR A 93 -4.12 21.30 2.42
CA THR A 93 -5.07 20.44 3.12
C THR A 93 -5.24 19.11 2.39
N LEU A 94 -5.40 18.04 3.15
CA LEU A 94 -5.86 16.75 2.72
C LEU A 94 -7.31 16.55 3.19
N VAL A 95 -8.20 16.18 2.27
CA VAL A 95 -9.59 15.88 2.59
C VAL A 95 -9.78 14.37 2.49
N CYS A 96 -10.05 13.72 3.61
CA CYS A 96 -10.38 12.30 3.64
C CYS A 96 -11.89 12.10 3.49
N LEU A 97 -12.26 11.20 2.59
CA LEU A 97 -13.62 10.77 2.35
C LEU A 97 -13.79 9.32 2.78
N VAL A 98 -14.93 9.01 3.35
CA VAL A 98 -15.33 7.67 3.77
C VAL A 98 -16.50 7.19 2.91
N GLY A 99 -16.34 6.02 2.29
CA GLY A 99 -17.42 5.28 1.63
C GLY A 99 -17.75 4.01 2.40
N ARG A 100 -19.02 3.82 2.74
CA ARG A 100 -19.51 2.66 3.47
C ARG A 100 -19.63 1.45 2.54
N MET A 101 -19.18 0.29 3.03
CA MET A 101 -19.43 -1.01 2.41
C MET A 101 -20.59 -1.74 3.11
N HIS A 102 -21.31 -2.58 2.36
CA HIS A 102 -22.37 -3.41 2.91
C HIS A 102 -21.80 -4.60 3.69
N PRO A 103 -22.00 -4.69 5.03
CA PRO A 103 -21.35 -5.69 5.86
C PRO A 103 -21.64 -7.14 5.43
N ASP A 104 -22.90 -7.47 5.06
CA ASP A 104 -23.26 -8.84 4.68
C ASP A 104 -22.58 -9.30 3.39
N SER A 105 -22.39 -8.37 2.42
CA SER A 105 -21.64 -8.64 1.21
C SER A 105 -20.17 -8.94 1.53
N VAL A 106 -19.53 -8.13 2.37
CA VAL A 106 -18.12 -8.33 2.78
C VAL A 106 -17.95 -9.63 3.59
N ARG A 107 -18.95 -9.99 4.40
CA ARG A 107 -18.99 -11.23 5.22
C ARG A 107 -19.24 -12.49 4.41
N SER A 108 -19.73 -12.36 3.20
CA SER A 108 -20.04 -13.53 2.36
C SER A 108 -18.82 -14.46 2.20
N PRO A 109 -18.97 -15.77 2.43
CA PRO A 109 -17.94 -16.74 2.09
C PRO A 109 -17.72 -16.87 0.58
N ALA A 110 -18.68 -16.42 -0.26
CA ALA A 110 -18.53 -16.29 -1.71
C ALA A 110 -17.69 -15.06 -2.03
N ARG A 111 -16.41 -15.27 -2.36
CA ARG A 111 -15.45 -14.18 -2.61
C ARG A 111 -15.86 -13.26 -3.76
N SER A 112 -16.56 -13.78 -4.78
CA SER A 112 -17.12 -12.97 -5.87
C SER A 112 -18.11 -11.91 -5.37
N VAL A 113 -18.93 -12.24 -4.37
CA VAL A 113 -19.87 -11.29 -3.74
C VAL A 113 -19.11 -10.22 -2.97
N ALA A 114 -18.17 -10.64 -2.11
CA ALA A 114 -17.39 -9.70 -1.31
C ALA A 114 -16.53 -8.78 -2.21
N ASN A 115 -15.90 -9.32 -3.26
CA ASN A 115 -15.10 -8.50 -4.19
C ASN A 115 -15.98 -7.52 -4.99
N LEU A 116 -17.20 -7.93 -5.37
CA LEU A 116 -18.14 -7.01 -6.04
C LEU A 116 -18.46 -5.80 -5.14
N GLU A 117 -18.59 -6.03 -3.84
CA GLU A 117 -18.81 -4.93 -2.87
C GLU A 117 -17.61 -3.97 -2.81
N PHE A 118 -16.39 -4.50 -2.71
CA PHE A 118 -15.19 -3.65 -2.77
C PHE A 118 -15.12 -2.83 -4.05
N HIS A 119 -15.46 -3.44 -5.19
CA HIS A 119 -15.42 -2.76 -6.48
C HIS A 119 -16.47 -1.66 -6.59
N ARG A 120 -17.71 -1.92 -6.15
CA ARG A 120 -18.81 -0.94 -6.19
C ARG A 120 -18.58 0.22 -5.23
N ALA A 121 -18.25 -0.08 -3.99
CA ALA A 121 -17.95 0.93 -2.99
C ALA A 121 -16.75 1.80 -3.40
N GLY A 122 -15.69 1.17 -3.97
CA GLY A 122 -14.53 1.87 -4.49
C GLY A 122 -14.90 2.81 -5.64
N GLN A 123 -15.64 2.33 -6.62
CA GLN A 123 -16.06 3.15 -7.75
C GLN A 123 -16.99 4.31 -7.33
N ALA A 124 -17.94 4.04 -6.44
CA ALA A 124 -18.81 5.09 -5.92
C ALA A 124 -18.01 6.17 -5.18
N LEU A 125 -17.02 5.77 -4.39
CA LEU A 125 -16.19 6.72 -3.64
C LEU A 125 -15.24 7.51 -4.55
N ASP A 126 -14.73 6.92 -5.64
CA ASP A 126 -13.94 7.64 -6.66
C ASP A 126 -14.80 8.73 -7.35
N GLU A 127 -16.06 8.45 -7.67
CA GLU A 127 -17.00 9.42 -8.23
C GLU A 127 -17.30 10.55 -7.25
N VAL A 128 -17.44 10.24 -5.96
CA VAL A 128 -17.61 11.25 -4.91
C VAL A 128 -16.36 12.12 -4.82
N ALA A 129 -15.18 11.52 -4.79
CA ALA A 129 -13.91 12.23 -4.74
C ALA A 129 -13.75 13.16 -5.93
N HIS A 130 -14.11 12.70 -7.13
CA HIS A 130 -14.10 13.54 -8.33
C HIS A 130 -15.03 14.75 -8.19
N ARG A 131 -16.29 14.56 -7.78
CA ARG A 131 -17.26 15.66 -7.60
C ARG A 131 -16.79 16.70 -6.58
N VAL A 132 -16.26 16.26 -5.44
CA VAL A 132 -15.72 17.19 -4.43
C VAL A 132 -14.50 17.94 -4.98
N SER A 133 -13.62 17.26 -5.72
CA SER A 133 -12.45 17.89 -6.35
C SER A 133 -12.86 18.96 -7.37
N VAL A 134 -13.88 18.69 -8.19
CA VAL A 134 -14.44 19.67 -9.14
C VAL A 134 -14.99 20.89 -8.42
N ALA A 135 -15.80 20.69 -7.36
CA ALA A 135 -16.38 21.79 -6.58
C ALA A 135 -15.32 22.68 -5.92
N LEU A 136 -14.24 22.07 -5.40
CA LEU A 136 -13.09 22.81 -4.88
C LEU A 136 -12.40 23.62 -5.99
N SER A 137 -12.26 23.05 -7.19
CA SER A 137 -11.65 23.73 -8.34
C SER A 137 -12.52 24.90 -8.83
N GLU A 138 -13.83 24.73 -8.88
CA GLU A 138 -14.78 25.78 -9.24
C GLU A 138 -14.81 26.91 -8.20
N SER A 139 -14.45 26.61 -6.96
CA SER A 139 -14.31 27.62 -5.89
C SER A 139 -12.97 28.38 -5.90
N GLY A 140 -12.14 28.17 -6.93
CA GLY A 140 -10.88 28.88 -7.14
C GLY A 140 -9.64 28.21 -6.52
N HIS A 141 -9.75 26.97 -6.07
CA HIS A 141 -8.63 26.22 -5.53
C HIS A 141 -8.17 25.13 -6.50
N ARG A 142 -6.88 24.78 -6.44
CA ARG A 142 -6.42 23.56 -7.12
C ARG A 142 -6.76 22.35 -6.28
N SER A 143 -7.28 21.32 -6.93
CA SER A 143 -7.59 20.06 -6.26
C SER A 143 -7.38 18.87 -7.19
N LEU A 144 -7.01 17.73 -6.64
CA LEU A 144 -6.96 16.45 -7.33
C LEU A 144 -7.23 15.30 -6.36
N ASN A 145 -7.73 14.18 -6.88
CA ASN A 145 -7.89 12.94 -6.14
C ASN A 145 -6.91 11.88 -6.65
N PRO A 146 -5.89 11.51 -5.85
CA PRO A 146 -5.03 10.38 -6.18
C PRO A 146 -5.84 9.09 -6.22
N ALA A 147 -5.43 8.16 -7.07
CA ALA A 147 -6.04 6.84 -7.12
C ALA A 147 -5.99 6.16 -5.74
N MET A 148 -7.07 5.49 -5.37
CA MET A 148 -7.14 4.69 -4.13
C MET A 148 -6.24 3.44 -4.19
N ALA A 149 -5.74 3.09 -5.36
CA ALA A 149 -4.85 1.97 -5.63
C ALA A 149 -3.46 2.47 -6.08
N PHE A 150 -2.70 1.58 -6.72
CA PHE A 150 -1.33 1.83 -7.12
C PHE A 150 -1.24 2.90 -8.21
N PRO A 151 -0.34 3.88 -8.11
CA PRO A 151 -0.08 4.85 -9.16
C PRO A 151 0.59 4.17 -10.36
N MET A 152 0.35 4.69 -11.56
CA MET A 152 1.01 4.19 -12.77
C MET A 152 2.51 4.50 -12.76
N GLU A 153 2.89 5.60 -12.09
CA GLU A 153 4.27 6.08 -11.94
C GLU A 153 4.97 5.42 -10.75
N MET A 154 5.00 4.09 -10.72
CA MET A 154 5.60 3.31 -9.61
C MET A 154 7.05 3.69 -9.31
N ASP A 155 7.83 4.03 -10.34
CA ASP A 155 9.24 4.42 -10.21
C ASP A 155 9.41 5.78 -9.51
N ALA A 156 8.43 6.67 -9.63
CA ALA A 156 8.42 7.96 -8.93
C ALA A 156 8.11 7.83 -7.42
N PHE A 157 7.59 6.67 -7.01
CA PHE A 157 7.23 6.38 -5.61
C PHE A 157 7.91 5.09 -5.12
N PRO A 158 9.25 5.02 -5.10
CA PRO A 158 9.97 3.80 -4.75
C PRO A 158 9.65 3.34 -3.33
N GLY A 159 9.32 2.07 -3.20
CA GLY A 159 8.93 1.46 -1.92
C GLY A 159 7.52 1.83 -1.42
N ARG A 160 6.70 2.47 -2.27
CA ARG A 160 5.32 2.84 -1.97
C ARG A 160 4.38 2.33 -3.05
N GLY A 161 3.19 1.89 -2.64
CA GLY A 161 2.12 1.48 -3.55
C GLY A 161 1.04 2.56 -3.73
N TRP A 162 1.30 3.83 -3.32
CA TRP A 162 0.33 4.92 -3.35
C TRP A 162 1.02 6.29 -3.29
N ILE A 163 0.36 7.30 -3.83
CA ILE A 163 0.81 8.70 -3.74
C ILE A 163 0.66 9.23 -2.31
N VAL A 164 -0.47 8.90 -1.67
CA VAL A 164 -0.77 9.28 -0.28
C VAL A 164 -1.41 8.10 0.45
N SER A 165 -1.06 7.89 1.71
CA SER A 165 -1.66 6.84 2.54
C SER A 165 -3.03 7.27 3.07
N HIS A 166 -4.11 6.89 2.39
CA HIS A 166 -5.48 7.19 2.81
C HIS A 166 -5.77 6.80 4.27
N LYS A 167 -5.18 5.71 4.75
CA LYS A 167 -5.34 5.26 6.14
C LYS A 167 -4.71 6.22 7.14
N ARG A 168 -3.50 6.74 6.85
CA ARG A 168 -2.84 7.73 7.71
C ARG A 168 -3.62 9.03 7.73
N VAL A 169 -4.09 9.48 6.56
CA VAL A 169 -4.92 10.69 6.46
C VAL A 169 -6.21 10.54 7.24
N ALA A 170 -6.91 9.40 7.15
CA ALA A 170 -8.14 9.15 7.89
C ALA A 170 -7.92 9.19 9.43
N VAL A 171 -6.80 8.63 9.91
CA VAL A 171 -6.45 8.66 11.34
C VAL A 171 -6.11 10.10 11.76
N ALA A 172 -5.28 10.81 11.01
CA ALA A 172 -4.94 12.21 11.29
C ALA A 172 -6.17 13.13 11.22
N ALA A 173 -7.10 12.86 10.29
CA ALA A 173 -8.38 13.56 10.16
C ALA A 173 -9.45 13.09 11.17
N GLN A 174 -9.11 12.28 12.17
CA GLN A 174 -10.01 11.82 13.24
C GLN A 174 -11.26 11.04 12.73
N LEU A 175 -11.22 10.46 11.53
CA LEU A 175 -12.31 9.65 10.97
C LEU A 175 -12.30 8.19 11.44
N GLY A 176 -11.30 7.80 12.22
CA GLY A 176 -11.18 6.47 12.79
C GLY A 176 -9.82 6.20 13.40
N ARG A 177 -9.63 5.00 13.87
CA ARG A 177 -8.36 4.54 14.46
C ARG A 177 -7.89 3.27 13.75
N MET A 178 -6.59 3.03 13.77
CA MET A 178 -6.01 1.83 13.19
C MET A 178 -6.30 0.60 14.06
N GLY A 179 -7.01 -0.39 13.51
CA GLY A 179 -7.17 -1.68 14.16
C GLY A 179 -5.91 -2.55 14.08
N ILE A 180 -5.80 -3.58 14.90
CA ILE A 180 -4.67 -4.55 14.87
C ILE A 180 -4.55 -5.25 13.50
N HIS A 181 -5.62 -5.33 12.73
CA HIS A 181 -5.63 -5.86 11.36
C HIS A 181 -5.14 -4.88 10.29
N ARG A 182 -4.59 -3.72 10.68
CA ARG A 182 -4.02 -2.70 9.80
C ARG A 182 -5.01 -2.05 8.80
N SER A 183 -6.29 -2.04 9.15
CA SER A 183 -7.30 -1.21 8.48
C SER A 183 -7.87 -0.21 9.46
N VAL A 184 -8.31 0.93 8.94
CA VAL A 184 -9.00 1.93 9.75
C VAL A 184 -10.36 1.37 10.17
N ILE A 185 -10.72 1.58 11.41
CA ILE A 185 -12.03 1.29 11.99
C ILE A 185 -12.69 2.62 12.25
N HIS A 186 -13.78 2.87 11.54
CA HIS A 186 -14.61 4.05 11.70
C HIS A 186 -15.52 3.89 12.93
N PRO A 187 -15.77 4.93 13.75
CA PRO A 187 -16.60 4.81 14.94
C PRO A 187 -17.97 4.20 14.67
N ARG A 188 -18.67 4.65 13.65
CA ARG A 188 -20.00 4.18 13.30
C ARG A 188 -19.95 2.92 12.42
N PHE A 189 -19.26 2.95 11.30
CA PHE A 189 -19.31 1.89 10.28
C PHE A 189 -18.31 0.74 10.51
N GLY A 190 -17.46 0.83 11.54
CA GLY A 190 -16.49 -0.19 11.86
C GLY A 190 -15.40 -0.32 10.76
N SER A 191 -15.05 -1.55 10.43
CA SER A 191 -14.10 -1.88 9.37
C SER A 191 -14.71 -1.91 7.96
N PHE A 192 -16.03 -1.65 7.83
CA PHE A 192 -16.74 -1.70 6.56
C PHE A 192 -16.71 -0.35 5.84
N VAL A 193 -15.52 0.18 5.67
CA VAL A 193 -15.26 1.46 4.99
C VAL A 193 -14.16 1.34 3.96
N LEU A 194 -14.30 2.11 2.88
CA LEU A 194 -13.21 2.49 1.97
C LEU A 194 -12.89 3.96 2.17
N LEU A 195 -11.67 4.35 1.83
CA LEU A 195 -11.14 5.67 2.07
C LEU A 195 -10.60 6.26 0.77
N ALA A 196 -10.94 7.52 0.49
CA ALA A 196 -10.29 8.31 -0.54
C ALA A 196 -9.70 9.58 0.08
N THR A 197 -8.74 10.19 -0.59
CA THR A 197 -8.10 11.43 -0.12
C THR A 197 -8.01 12.40 -1.28
N LEU A 198 -8.42 13.63 -1.06
CA LEU A 198 -8.18 14.73 -1.99
C LEU A 198 -7.00 15.56 -1.50
N LEU A 199 -6.24 16.08 -2.44
CA LEU A 199 -5.19 17.07 -2.23
C LEU A 199 -5.75 18.42 -2.68
N THR A 200 -5.63 19.47 -1.85
CA THR A 200 -6.11 20.80 -2.26
C THR A 200 -5.21 21.91 -1.75
N THR A 201 -5.16 23.01 -2.52
CA THR A 201 -4.51 24.26 -2.11
C THR A 201 -5.39 25.12 -1.19
N ALA A 202 -6.65 24.72 -0.96
CA ALA A 202 -7.51 25.40 -0.01
C ALA A 202 -6.95 25.28 1.42
N GLU A 203 -6.95 26.38 2.14
CA GLU A 203 -6.82 26.36 3.60
C GLU A 203 -8.23 26.18 4.18
N ILE A 204 -8.36 25.25 5.10
CA ILE A 204 -9.63 24.90 5.72
C ILE A 204 -9.62 25.39 7.16
N ASP A 205 -10.51 26.28 7.49
CA ASP A 205 -10.65 26.81 8.85
C ASP A 205 -11.32 25.80 9.77
N GLY A 206 -10.71 25.55 10.94
CA GLY A 206 -11.17 24.56 11.91
C GLY A 206 -10.66 23.15 11.59
N GLY A 207 -11.16 22.19 12.34
CA GLY A 207 -10.84 20.75 12.17
C GLY A 207 -11.80 19.89 12.96
N PRO A 208 -11.77 18.57 12.76
CA PRO A 208 -12.59 17.65 13.51
C PRO A 208 -12.17 17.65 15.00
N PRO A 209 -13.10 17.44 15.94
CA PRO A 209 -12.76 17.26 17.34
C PRO A 209 -11.92 15.99 17.52
N PRO A 210 -11.08 15.95 18.58
CA PRO A 210 -10.34 14.72 18.90
C PRO A 210 -11.27 13.52 19.05
N LEU A 211 -10.93 12.42 18.40
CA LEU A 211 -11.70 11.20 18.44
C LEU A 211 -11.37 10.39 19.68
N GLU A 212 -12.29 10.31 20.64
CA GLU A 212 -12.24 9.40 21.79
C GLU A 212 -12.84 8.04 21.41
N PHE A 213 -12.00 7.18 20.86
CA PHE A 213 -12.46 5.87 20.35
C PHE A 213 -11.34 4.85 20.42
N ASP A 214 -11.60 3.72 21.08
CA ASP A 214 -10.76 2.52 21.02
C ASP A 214 -11.39 1.52 20.03
N PRO A 215 -10.74 1.27 18.88
CA PRO A 215 -11.31 0.41 17.86
C PRO A 215 -11.30 -1.08 18.26
N CYS A 216 -10.38 -1.50 19.14
CA CYS A 216 -10.12 -2.90 19.38
C CYS A 216 -10.68 -3.37 20.73
N LEU A 217 -11.76 -4.15 20.69
CA LEU A 217 -12.43 -4.76 21.86
C LEU A 217 -11.63 -5.91 22.50
N GLY A 218 -10.40 -6.18 22.04
CA GLY A 218 -9.64 -7.35 22.50
C GLY A 218 -10.18 -8.71 22.04
N CYS A 219 -11.14 -8.75 21.11
CA CYS A 219 -11.82 -9.98 20.67
C CYS A 219 -10.93 -10.95 19.86
N ARG A 220 -9.85 -10.46 19.21
CA ARG A 220 -8.88 -11.22 18.39
C ARG A 220 -9.47 -12.06 17.25
N LEU A 221 -10.71 -11.81 16.83
CA LEU A 221 -11.36 -12.55 15.74
C LEU A 221 -10.63 -12.42 14.41
N CYS A 222 -10.09 -11.24 14.12
CA CYS A 222 -9.28 -11.02 12.91
C CYS A 222 -7.98 -11.85 12.90
N ILE A 223 -7.35 -12.09 14.05
CA ILE A 223 -6.20 -13.00 14.20
C ILE A 223 -6.65 -14.43 13.89
N ALA A 224 -7.76 -14.84 14.52
CA ALA A 224 -8.28 -16.20 14.37
C ALA A 224 -8.70 -16.52 12.93
N ALA A 225 -9.24 -15.53 12.21
CA ALA A 225 -9.74 -15.71 10.85
C ALA A 225 -8.68 -15.57 9.77
N CYS A 226 -7.49 -15.05 10.08
CA CYS A 226 -6.45 -14.85 9.08
C CYS A 226 -5.89 -16.18 8.58
N PRO A 227 -6.07 -16.55 7.29
CA PRO A 227 -5.65 -17.87 6.81
C PRO A 227 -4.12 -18.04 6.81
N VAL A 228 -3.36 -16.97 6.72
CA VAL A 228 -1.89 -16.98 6.64
C VAL A 228 -1.20 -16.49 7.92
N GLY A 229 -1.95 -16.23 9.00
CA GLY A 229 -1.37 -15.77 10.26
C GLY A 229 -0.65 -14.43 10.17
N ALA A 230 -1.09 -13.54 9.26
CA ALA A 230 -0.45 -12.25 9.05
C ALA A 230 -0.68 -11.25 10.20
N ILE A 231 -1.72 -11.43 11.00
CA ILE A 231 -2.11 -10.52 12.08
C ILE A 231 -1.67 -11.11 13.41
N GLU A 232 -0.86 -10.36 14.13
CA GLU A 232 -0.38 -10.71 15.48
C GLU A 232 -0.87 -9.65 16.49
N PRO A 233 -0.91 -9.96 17.78
CA PRO A 233 -1.34 -8.99 18.80
C PRO A 233 -0.52 -7.69 18.78
N ASP A 234 0.78 -7.80 18.48
CA ASP A 234 1.79 -6.75 18.53
C ASP A 234 2.44 -6.47 17.16
N GLY A 235 1.91 -7.08 16.07
CA GLY A 235 2.54 -6.96 14.77
C GLY A 235 1.68 -7.34 13.58
N PHE A 236 2.28 -7.16 12.40
CA PHE A 236 1.68 -7.54 11.12
C PHE A 236 2.73 -8.06 10.15
N ARG A 237 2.53 -9.25 9.63
CA ARG A 237 3.41 -9.90 8.63
C ARG A 237 2.96 -9.53 7.23
N PHE A 238 3.54 -8.46 6.70
CA PHE A 238 3.12 -7.91 5.42
C PHE A 238 3.23 -8.92 4.27
N SER A 239 4.39 -9.60 4.14
CA SER A 239 4.60 -10.56 3.04
C SER A 239 3.57 -11.69 3.04
N ALA A 240 3.25 -12.25 4.21
CA ALA A 240 2.24 -13.31 4.31
C ALA A 240 0.87 -12.87 3.79
N CYS A 241 0.43 -11.65 4.17
CA CYS A 241 -0.80 -11.06 3.66
C CYS A 241 -0.69 -10.77 2.16
N TYR A 242 0.43 -10.17 1.72
CA TYR A 242 0.63 -9.75 0.35
C TYR A 242 0.65 -10.94 -0.62
N ASP A 243 1.47 -11.96 -0.34
CA ASP A 243 1.62 -13.14 -1.20
C ASP A 243 0.32 -13.96 -1.34
N HIS A 244 -0.55 -13.92 -0.32
CA HIS A 244 -1.85 -14.59 -0.37
C HIS A 244 -2.97 -13.70 -0.90
N ASN A 245 -3.20 -12.54 -0.26
CA ASN A 245 -4.39 -11.71 -0.52
C ASN A 245 -4.36 -11.05 -1.91
N TYR A 246 -3.15 -10.71 -2.39
CA TYR A 246 -2.94 -10.07 -3.70
C TYR A 246 -2.55 -11.06 -4.80
N ARG A 247 -2.73 -12.37 -4.55
CA ARG A 247 -2.30 -13.45 -5.46
C ARG A 247 -2.93 -13.37 -6.85
N GLU A 248 -4.15 -12.90 -6.97
CA GLU A 248 -4.86 -12.90 -8.25
C GLU A 248 -4.56 -11.69 -9.13
N PHE A 249 -3.77 -10.73 -8.68
CA PHE A 249 -3.38 -9.59 -9.51
C PHE A 249 -1.89 -9.25 -9.38
N MET A 250 -1.44 -8.48 -8.37
CA MET A 250 -0.07 -8.00 -8.33
C MET A 250 0.94 -9.11 -8.11
N SER A 251 0.86 -9.77 -6.95
CA SER A 251 1.85 -10.76 -6.54
C SER A 251 1.81 -11.99 -7.45
N GLY A 252 0.64 -12.39 -7.86
CA GLY A 252 0.48 -13.57 -8.68
C GLY A 252 0.78 -13.34 -10.15
N PHE A 253 0.56 -12.16 -10.69
CA PHE A 253 0.86 -11.88 -12.10
C PHE A 253 2.35 -11.99 -12.39
N ALA A 254 3.22 -11.40 -11.57
CA ALA A 254 4.66 -11.51 -11.73
C ALA A 254 5.13 -12.98 -11.65
N ASP A 255 4.64 -13.74 -10.67
CA ASP A 255 4.97 -15.15 -10.52
C ASP A 255 4.45 -16.00 -11.69
N LEU A 256 3.26 -15.70 -12.22
CA LEU A 256 2.73 -16.35 -13.42
C LEU A 256 3.60 -16.08 -14.65
N ALA A 257 3.95 -14.81 -14.89
CA ALA A 257 4.79 -14.42 -16.02
C ALA A 257 6.13 -15.16 -16.02
N GLU A 258 6.79 -15.24 -14.86
CA GLU A 258 8.04 -15.99 -14.71
C GLU A 258 7.82 -17.51 -14.81
N THR A 259 6.71 -18.03 -14.28
CA THR A 259 6.39 -19.45 -14.42
C THR A 259 6.17 -19.83 -15.90
N ILE A 260 5.57 -18.94 -16.68
CA ILE A 260 5.43 -19.11 -18.15
C ILE A 260 6.82 -19.12 -18.80
N ALA A 261 7.67 -18.14 -18.48
CA ALA A 261 9.01 -18.02 -19.05
C ALA A 261 9.92 -19.22 -18.70
N ASP A 262 9.80 -19.76 -17.48
CA ASP A 262 10.58 -20.88 -16.96
C ASP A 262 10.00 -22.25 -17.37
N SER A 263 8.86 -22.32 -18.08
CA SER A 263 8.22 -23.58 -18.46
C SER A 263 8.68 -24.02 -19.85
N PRO A 264 9.31 -25.23 -19.99
CA PRO A 264 9.84 -25.69 -21.27
C PRO A 264 8.74 -26.09 -22.26
N SER A 265 7.50 -26.28 -21.79
CA SER A 265 6.35 -26.66 -22.63
C SER A 265 5.02 -26.22 -21.98
N ALA A 266 3.96 -26.20 -22.79
CA ALA A 266 2.59 -25.97 -22.31
C ALA A 266 2.13 -27.03 -21.29
N LEU A 267 2.60 -28.28 -21.43
CA LEU A 267 2.28 -29.35 -20.49
C LEU A 267 2.91 -29.06 -19.13
N SER A 268 4.20 -28.73 -19.10
CA SER A 268 4.90 -28.32 -17.85
C SER A 268 4.26 -27.10 -17.18
N LEU A 269 3.79 -26.13 -17.97
CA LEU A 269 3.06 -24.98 -17.41
C LEU A 269 1.75 -25.40 -16.73
N ARG A 270 0.98 -26.29 -17.36
CA ARG A 270 -0.30 -26.80 -16.80
C ARG A 270 -0.11 -27.63 -15.53
N GLU A 271 1.02 -28.28 -15.35
CA GLU A 271 1.39 -28.97 -14.12
C GLU A 271 1.69 -27.99 -12.98
N ARG A 272 2.27 -26.83 -13.30
CA ARG A 272 2.66 -25.80 -12.33
C ARG A 272 1.51 -24.87 -11.96
N VAL A 273 0.65 -24.51 -12.91
CA VAL A 273 -0.45 -23.57 -12.72
C VAL A 273 -1.76 -24.19 -13.16
N SER A 274 -2.72 -24.30 -12.24
CA SER A 274 -4.03 -24.85 -12.58
C SER A 274 -4.83 -23.93 -13.50
N GLN A 275 -5.72 -24.51 -14.29
CA GLN A 275 -6.62 -23.73 -15.17
C GLN A 275 -7.49 -22.75 -14.38
N SER A 276 -7.94 -23.13 -13.17
CA SER A 276 -8.74 -22.26 -12.31
C SER A 276 -7.94 -21.05 -11.78
N GLU A 277 -6.65 -21.25 -11.49
CA GLU A 277 -5.77 -20.15 -11.09
C GLU A 277 -5.53 -19.18 -12.24
N MET A 278 -5.28 -19.69 -13.45
CA MET A 278 -5.14 -18.87 -14.65
C MET A 278 -6.41 -18.08 -14.97
N ALA A 279 -7.58 -18.74 -14.89
CA ALA A 279 -8.87 -18.09 -15.13
C ALA A 279 -9.16 -17.00 -14.09
N SER A 280 -8.88 -17.25 -12.81
CA SER A 280 -9.06 -16.27 -11.72
C SER A 280 -8.16 -15.04 -11.91
N MET A 281 -6.92 -15.27 -12.33
CA MET A 281 -5.98 -14.20 -12.61
C MET A 281 -6.38 -13.37 -13.82
N TRP A 282 -6.83 -14.03 -14.90
CA TRP A 282 -7.40 -13.36 -16.08
C TRP A 282 -8.63 -12.50 -15.70
N GLN A 283 -9.53 -13.01 -14.86
CA GLN A 283 -10.68 -12.25 -14.37
C GLN A 283 -10.26 -10.99 -13.62
N SER A 284 -9.25 -11.09 -12.74
CA SER A 284 -8.72 -9.95 -12.01
C SER A 284 -8.13 -8.87 -12.92
N LEU A 285 -7.44 -9.26 -14.00
CA LEU A 285 -6.88 -8.34 -14.97
C LEU A 285 -7.95 -7.68 -15.86
N SER A 286 -9.00 -8.46 -16.24
CA SER A 286 -10.01 -8.01 -17.20
C SER A 286 -11.16 -7.23 -16.56
N TYR A 287 -11.51 -7.54 -15.31
CA TYR A 287 -12.70 -6.96 -14.68
C TYR A 287 -12.40 -6.05 -13.49
N LYS A 288 -11.53 -6.40 -12.62
CA LYS A 288 -10.97 -5.62 -11.49
C LYS A 288 -10.22 -6.56 -10.54
N PRO A 289 -9.23 -6.05 -9.76
CA PRO A 289 -8.46 -6.85 -8.82
C PRO A 289 -9.31 -7.56 -7.78
N ASN A 290 -9.14 -8.88 -7.66
CA ASN A 290 -9.83 -9.70 -6.68
C ASN A 290 -8.93 -10.02 -5.48
N TYR A 291 -9.40 -9.72 -4.28
CA TYR A 291 -8.74 -10.13 -3.05
C TYR A 291 -9.10 -11.57 -2.70
N LYS A 292 -8.10 -12.38 -2.34
CA LYS A 292 -8.32 -13.77 -1.89
C LYS A 292 -8.98 -13.83 -0.51
N ALA A 293 -8.53 -12.96 0.39
CA ALA A 293 -9.06 -12.83 1.73
C ALA A 293 -9.41 -11.36 2.02
N ALA A 294 -10.22 -11.09 2.92
CA ALA A 294 -10.48 -9.85 3.63
C ALA A 294 -11.20 -10.23 4.92
N TYR A 295 -10.91 -11.44 5.41
CA TYR A 295 -11.60 -12.05 6.53
C TYR A 295 -11.43 -11.24 7.81
N CYS A 296 -10.29 -10.56 7.96
CA CYS A 296 -10.05 -9.66 9.07
C CYS A 296 -11.07 -8.50 9.16
N LEU A 297 -11.50 -7.98 8.01
CA LEU A 297 -12.56 -6.97 7.94
C LEU A 297 -13.93 -7.61 8.20
N ALA A 298 -14.20 -8.73 7.54
CA ALA A 298 -15.49 -9.42 7.61
C ALA A 298 -15.88 -9.84 9.02
N VAL A 299 -14.93 -10.35 9.82
CA VAL A 299 -15.19 -10.82 11.19
C VAL A 299 -15.11 -9.72 12.25
N CYS A 300 -14.66 -8.51 11.89
CA CYS A 300 -14.51 -7.43 12.85
C CYS A 300 -15.89 -6.96 13.36
N PRO A 301 -16.13 -6.96 14.68
CA PRO A 301 -17.38 -6.52 15.24
C PRO A 301 -17.39 -5.05 15.65
N ALA A 302 -16.28 -4.31 15.40
CA ALA A 302 -16.17 -2.92 15.81
C ALA A 302 -17.03 -1.99 14.96
N GLY A 303 -17.41 -0.84 15.52
CA GLY A 303 -18.30 0.17 14.94
C GLY A 303 -19.72 0.06 15.49
N GLU A 304 -20.34 1.20 15.76
CA GLU A 304 -21.69 1.27 16.40
C GLU A 304 -22.74 0.44 15.66
N ASP A 305 -22.78 0.55 14.32
CA ASP A 305 -23.74 -0.17 13.47
C ASP A 305 -23.58 -1.71 13.56
N VAL A 306 -22.44 -2.21 14.04
CA VAL A 306 -22.06 -3.64 14.03
C VAL A 306 -21.96 -4.21 15.44
N LEU A 307 -21.55 -3.39 16.39
CA LEU A 307 -21.19 -3.81 17.74
C LEU A 307 -22.39 -4.28 18.56
N GLY A 308 -23.52 -3.59 18.44
CA GLY A 308 -24.74 -3.94 19.20
C GLY A 308 -25.14 -5.40 19.00
N PRO A 309 -25.42 -5.85 17.76
CA PRO A 309 -25.76 -7.23 17.44
C PRO A 309 -24.69 -8.25 17.89
N PHE A 310 -23.41 -7.87 17.84
CA PHE A 310 -22.32 -8.73 18.31
C PHE A 310 -22.34 -8.90 19.83
N LEU A 311 -22.55 -7.85 20.59
CA LEU A 311 -22.59 -7.90 22.05
C LEU A 311 -23.77 -8.74 22.55
N GLU A 312 -24.92 -8.62 21.91
CA GLU A 312 -26.13 -9.38 22.25
C GLU A 312 -26.02 -10.86 21.89
N ARG A 313 -25.42 -11.19 20.77
CA ARG A 313 -25.43 -12.55 20.18
C ARG A 313 -24.05 -13.00 19.69
N ARG A 314 -23.02 -12.99 20.53
CA ARG A 314 -21.64 -13.42 20.20
C ARG A 314 -21.58 -14.82 19.59
N ALA A 315 -22.36 -15.77 20.12
CA ALA A 315 -22.41 -17.13 19.60
C ALA A 315 -22.95 -17.17 18.16
N ALA A 316 -23.97 -16.37 17.85
CA ALA A 316 -24.50 -16.25 16.50
C ALA A 316 -23.48 -15.64 15.55
N HIS A 317 -22.79 -14.57 15.94
CA HIS A 317 -21.71 -13.99 15.13
C HIS A 317 -20.60 -15.00 14.83
N THR A 318 -20.19 -15.78 15.83
CA THR A 318 -19.19 -16.83 15.63
C THR A 318 -19.70 -17.89 14.67
N ARG A 319 -20.95 -18.37 14.81
CA ARG A 319 -21.54 -19.41 13.97
C ARG A 319 -21.78 -18.92 12.53
N ASP A 320 -22.32 -17.71 12.38
CA ASP A 320 -22.89 -17.24 11.11
C ASP A 320 -21.89 -16.41 10.27
N VAL A 321 -20.87 -15.80 10.92
CA VAL A 321 -19.89 -14.96 10.26
C VAL A 321 -18.48 -15.58 10.30
N VAL A 322 -18.01 -16.00 11.48
CA VAL A 322 -16.62 -16.43 11.63
C VAL A 322 -16.42 -17.83 11.09
N LYS A 323 -17.23 -18.80 11.55
CA LYS A 323 -17.08 -20.22 11.13
C LYS A 323 -17.15 -20.44 9.63
N PRO A 324 -18.08 -19.85 8.86
CA PRO A 324 -18.13 -20.05 7.41
C PRO A 324 -16.85 -19.64 6.68
N LEU A 325 -16.11 -18.66 7.20
CA LEU A 325 -14.82 -18.22 6.65
C LEU A 325 -13.67 -19.12 7.09
N LEU A 326 -13.70 -19.61 8.34
CA LEU A 326 -12.69 -20.54 8.88
C LEU A 326 -12.77 -21.90 8.20
N ASP A 327 -13.98 -22.45 8.11
CA ASP A 327 -14.24 -23.82 7.63
C ASP A 327 -14.23 -23.92 6.10
N LYS A 328 -14.19 -22.80 5.40
CA LYS A 328 -14.17 -22.75 3.93
C LYS A 328 -12.99 -23.52 3.35
N GLU A 329 -13.29 -24.46 2.46
CA GLU A 329 -12.28 -25.11 1.61
C GLU A 329 -11.81 -24.14 0.54
N GLU A 330 -10.52 -23.84 0.56
CA GLU A 330 -9.90 -22.92 -0.39
C GLU A 330 -8.40 -23.16 -0.52
N THR A 331 -7.80 -22.66 -1.59
CA THR A 331 -6.35 -22.67 -1.76
C THR A 331 -5.75 -21.45 -1.04
N VAL A 332 -4.81 -21.71 -0.13
CA VAL A 332 -4.01 -20.70 0.57
C VAL A 332 -2.60 -20.70 -0.01
N TYR A 333 -2.15 -19.53 -0.44
CA TYR A 333 -0.85 -19.35 -1.08
C TYR A 333 0.17 -18.90 -0.03
N VAL A 334 1.31 -19.58 0.01
CA VAL A 334 2.39 -19.35 0.98
C VAL A 334 3.75 -19.53 0.33
N VAL A 335 4.75 -18.86 0.88
CA VAL A 335 6.13 -19.06 0.48
C VAL A 335 6.71 -20.24 1.28
N ALA A 336 7.45 -21.13 0.60
CA ALA A 336 8.06 -22.29 1.25
C ALA A 336 8.98 -21.89 2.42
N GLY A 337 8.85 -22.57 3.55
CA GLY A 337 9.63 -22.28 4.76
C GLY A 337 9.23 -21.00 5.51
N SER A 338 8.14 -20.35 5.11
CA SER A 338 7.63 -19.16 5.81
C SER A 338 6.84 -19.54 7.07
N ASP A 339 6.73 -18.56 7.97
CA ASP A 339 5.84 -18.69 9.14
C ASP A 339 4.37 -18.88 8.72
N ALA A 340 3.98 -18.36 7.56
CA ALA A 340 2.64 -18.54 6.99
C ALA A 340 2.37 -20.00 6.62
N GLU A 341 3.33 -20.70 6.01
CA GLU A 341 3.21 -22.12 5.69
C GLU A 341 2.98 -22.95 6.96
N ALA A 342 3.82 -22.75 7.98
CA ALA A 342 3.68 -23.43 9.27
C ALA A 342 2.33 -23.11 9.94
N HIS A 343 1.85 -21.87 9.84
CA HIS A 343 0.56 -21.45 10.36
C HIS A 343 -0.60 -22.18 9.70
N VAL A 344 -0.64 -22.22 8.35
CA VAL A 344 -1.73 -22.88 7.61
C VAL A 344 -1.76 -24.36 7.93
N GLN A 345 -0.60 -25.05 7.87
CA GLN A 345 -0.50 -26.49 8.15
C GLN A 345 -1.02 -26.83 9.56
N LYS A 346 -0.69 -26.01 10.54
CA LYS A 346 -1.12 -26.22 11.93
C LYS A 346 -2.56 -25.83 12.19
N ARG A 347 -3.01 -24.68 11.67
CA ARG A 347 -4.28 -24.05 12.05
C ARG A 347 -5.42 -24.42 11.13
N PHE A 348 -5.15 -24.63 9.84
CA PHE A 348 -6.13 -24.88 8.79
C PHE A 348 -5.78 -26.11 7.92
N PRO A 349 -5.63 -27.30 8.51
CA PRO A 349 -5.18 -28.50 7.79
C PRO A 349 -6.15 -28.94 6.67
N HIS A 350 -7.41 -28.47 6.71
CA HIS A 350 -8.42 -28.73 5.68
C HIS A 350 -8.28 -27.82 4.46
N LYS A 351 -7.49 -26.72 4.54
CA LYS A 351 -7.26 -25.83 3.41
C LYS A 351 -6.11 -26.36 2.55
N LYS A 352 -6.25 -26.22 1.22
CA LYS A 352 -5.21 -26.63 0.28
C LYS A 352 -4.07 -25.64 0.29
N VAL A 353 -2.88 -26.08 0.68
CA VAL A 353 -1.66 -25.24 0.62
C VAL A 353 -1.09 -25.27 -0.80
N ARG A 354 -0.80 -24.11 -1.36
CA ARG A 354 -0.03 -23.93 -2.58
C ARG A 354 1.19 -23.07 -2.31
N VAL A 355 2.35 -23.69 -2.51
CA VAL A 355 3.63 -22.98 -2.41
C VAL A 355 3.84 -22.12 -3.65
N VAL A 356 4.21 -20.85 -3.41
CA VAL A 356 4.49 -19.84 -4.43
C VAL A 356 5.80 -19.13 -4.12
N ARG A 357 6.36 -18.42 -5.09
CA ARG A 357 7.50 -17.53 -4.85
C ARG A 357 7.02 -16.23 -4.21
N SER A 358 7.84 -15.64 -3.33
CA SER A 358 7.56 -14.29 -2.83
C SER A 358 7.59 -13.28 -3.96
N SER A 359 6.62 -12.42 -4.00
CA SER A 359 6.49 -11.38 -5.02
C SER A 359 7.13 -10.05 -4.62
N LEU A 360 7.63 -9.94 -3.40
CA LEU A 360 8.41 -8.79 -2.96
C LEU A 360 9.85 -8.92 -3.47
N ARG A 361 10.10 -8.38 -4.66
CA ARG A 361 11.40 -8.46 -5.35
C ARG A 361 12.01 -7.08 -5.41
N PRO A 362 12.98 -6.79 -4.55
CA PRO A 362 13.64 -5.50 -4.55
C PRO A 362 14.49 -5.33 -5.82
N PRO A 363 14.36 -4.19 -6.53
CA PRO A 363 15.10 -3.95 -7.78
C PRO A 363 16.57 -3.56 -7.56
N SER A 364 16.96 -3.28 -6.31
CA SER A 364 18.32 -2.88 -5.95
C SER A 364 18.71 -3.36 -4.56
N ALA A 365 20.01 -3.35 -4.26
CA ALA A 365 20.53 -3.73 -2.94
C ALA A 365 20.00 -2.80 -1.83
N VAL A 366 19.87 -1.51 -2.10
CA VAL A 366 19.26 -0.56 -1.15
C VAL A 366 17.79 -0.90 -0.88
N ALA A 367 17.02 -1.19 -1.94
CA ALA A 367 15.63 -1.60 -1.81
C ALA A 367 15.49 -2.95 -1.08
N LEU A 368 16.46 -3.86 -1.25
CA LEU A 368 16.51 -5.13 -0.52
C LEU A 368 16.56 -4.88 0.98
N PHE A 369 17.53 -4.09 1.48
CA PHE A 369 17.67 -3.84 2.91
C PHE A 369 16.46 -3.09 3.48
N ARG A 370 15.91 -2.13 2.74
CA ARG A 370 14.68 -1.42 3.13
C ARG A 370 13.46 -2.34 3.21
N SER A 371 13.39 -3.38 2.39
CA SER A 371 12.27 -4.33 2.36
C SER A 371 12.41 -5.50 3.33
N MET A 372 13.57 -5.72 3.92
CA MET A 372 13.80 -6.84 4.86
C MET A 372 12.75 -6.90 5.98
N PRO A 373 12.37 -5.79 6.65
CA PRO A 373 11.33 -5.84 7.69
C PRO A 373 9.98 -6.36 7.19
N LEU A 374 9.67 -6.21 5.89
CA LEU A 374 8.42 -6.67 5.29
C LEU A 374 8.39 -8.18 5.03
N THR A 375 9.58 -8.80 4.84
CA THR A 375 9.72 -10.21 4.47
C THR A 375 10.24 -11.09 5.62
N PHE A 376 10.60 -10.48 6.73
CA PHE A 376 11.20 -11.15 7.88
C PHE A 376 10.28 -12.20 8.50
N GLN A 377 10.83 -13.39 8.74
CA GLN A 377 10.17 -14.51 9.43
C GLN A 377 10.70 -14.62 10.86
N ARG A 378 9.82 -14.46 11.83
CA ARG A 378 10.19 -14.51 13.25
C ARG A 378 10.49 -15.93 13.76
N GLY A 379 9.81 -16.94 13.18
CA GLY A 379 9.98 -18.33 13.59
C GLY A 379 11.43 -18.81 13.49
N PRO A 380 12.05 -18.75 12.29
CA PRO A 380 13.48 -19.13 12.10
C PRO A 380 14.48 -18.27 12.87
N ALA A 381 14.08 -17.05 13.28
CA ALA A 381 14.95 -16.11 13.99
C ALA A 381 15.00 -16.31 15.51
N LYS A 382 14.15 -17.19 16.06
CA LYS A 382 14.09 -17.45 17.51
C LYS A 382 15.30 -18.25 18.00
N GLY A 383 15.72 -17.94 19.22
CA GLY A 383 16.74 -18.71 19.96
C GLY A 383 18.18 -18.41 19.51
N TRP A 384 18.43 -17.34 18.74
CA TRP A 384 19.78 -16.95 18.36
C TRP A 384 19.91 -15.45 18.13
N LYS A 385 21.17 -14.97 18.21
CA LYS A 385 21.54 -13.58 18.00
C LYS A 385 22.77 -13.50 17.13
N ALA A 386 22.76 -12.58 16.14
CA ALA A 386 23.96 -12.27 15.35
C ALA A 386 23.80 -10.91 14.66
N ARG A 387 24.96 -10.30 14.36
CA ARG A 387 25.08 -9.07 13.59
C ARG A 387 25.85 -9.34 12.31
N PHE A 388 25.30 -8.86 11.21
CA PHE A 388 25.85 -9.01 9.86
C PHE A 388 26.17 -7.64 9.28
N HIS A 389 27.37 -7.49 8.74
CA HIS A 389 27.75 -6.35 7.92
C HIS A 389 27.71 -6.72 6.44
N PHE A 390 27.04 -5.91 5.66
CA PHE A 390 27.00 -6.01 4.21
C PHE A 390 27.71 -4.80 3.60
N GLU A 391 28.74 -5.05 2.82
CA GLU A 391 29.45 -4.06 2.01
C GLU A 391 29.33 -4.47 0.55
N LEU A 392 28.33 -3.91 -0.13
CA LEU A 392 28.02 -4.20 -1.51
C LEU A 392 28.56 -3.07 -2.39
N GLY A 393 29.35 -3.42 -3.41
CA GLY A 393 29.94 -2.48 -4.34
C GLY A 393 29.28 -2.50 -5.72
N GLY A 394 29.87 -1.76 -6.70
CA GLY A 394 29.39 -1.69 -8.08
C GLY A 394 28.22 -0.74 -8.27
N GLU A 395 27.46 -0.90 -9.37
CA GLU A 395 26.32 -0.06 -9.70
C GLU A 395 25.20 -0.09 -8.64
N ASP A 396 25.03 -1.24 -7.95
CA ASP A 396 24.08 -1.45 -6.85
C ASP A 396 24.77 -1.39 -5.48
N ALA A 397 25.62 -0.39 -5.27
CA ALA A 397 26.33 -0.23 -4.02
C ALA A 397 25.38 0.02 -2.85
N ALA A 398 25.61 -0.69 -1.74
CA ALA A 398 24.89 -0.50 -0.48
C ALA A 398 25.73 -0.91 0.71
N ARG A 399 25.53 -0.26 1.84
CA ARG A 399 26.04 -0.68 3.14
C ARG A 399 24.88 -0.91 4.08
N ALA A 400 24.95 -1.97 4.87
CA ALA A 400 23.91 -2.24 5.85
C ALA A 400 24.46 -3.07 7.02
N THR A 401 23.89 -2.82 8.17
CA THR A 401 23.97 -3.70 9.35
C THR A 401 22.64 -4.39 9.53
N VAL A 402 22.65 -5.72 9.59
CA VAL A 402 21.45 -6.52 9.89
C VAL A 402 21.68 -7.23 11.21
N VAL A 403 20.80 -7.02 12.17
CA VAL A 403 20.87 -7.66 13.49
C VAL A 403 19.64 -8.54 13.67
N ILE A 404 19.86 -9.81 13.96
CA ILE A 404 18.82 -10.72 14.44
C ILE A 404 19.02 -10.85 15.96
N ASP A 405 17.94 -10.71 16.72
CA ASP A 405 17.96 -10.87 18.18
C ASP A 405 16.67 -11.57 18.63
N ASP A 406 16.75 -12.88 18.80
CA ASP A 406 15.66 -13.73 19.31
C ASP A 406 14.26 -13.42 18.71
N GLY A 407 14.16 -13.48 17.38
CA GLY A 407 12.92 -13.21 16.66
C GLY A 407 12.66 -11.73 16.36
N ALA A 408 13.58 -10.84 16.72
CA ALA A 408 13.56 -9.43 16.30
C ALA A 408 14.56 -9.18 15.17
N LEU A 409 14.25 -8.20 14.32
CA LEU A 409 15.11 -7.72 13.25
C LEU A 409 15.35 -6.23 13.41
N HIS A 410 16.61 -5.83 13.31
CA HIS A 410 17.00 -4.44 13.13
C HIS A 410 17.86 -4.30 11.87
N VAL A 411 17.59 -3.29 11.04
CA VAL A 411 18.35 -3.00 9.83
C VAL A 411 18.75 -1.53 9.86
N ALA A 412 20.06 -1.29 9.86
CA ALA A 412 20.64 0.04 9.66
C ALA A 412 21.27 0.14 8.26
N HIS A 413 21.24 1.34 7.67
CA HIS A 413 21.79 1.58 6.33
C HIS A 413 23.24 2.02 6.33
N GLU A 414 23.92 1.80 7.44
CA GLU A 414 25.34 2.04 7.68
C GLU A 414 25.94 0.84 8.42
N LEU A 415 27.28 0.82 8.56
CA LEU A 415 27.97 -0.23 9.34
C LEU A 415 28.06 0.22 10.80
N GLU A 416 27.39 -0.52 11.70
CA GLU A 416 27.29 -0.20 13.12
C GLU A 416 27.81 -1.35 13.99
N GLY A 417 28.71 -1.03 14.93
CA GLY A 417 29.26 -1.97 15.89
C GLY A 417 30.16 -3.05 15.29
N GLU A 418 30.45 -4.10 16.05
CA GLU A 418 31.23 -5.26 15.58
C GLU A 418 30.29 -6.35 15.05
N ALA A 419 30.62 -6.91 13.89
CA ALA A 419 29.80 -7.93 13.25
C ALA A 419 30.38 -9.33 13.43
N ASP A 420 29.47 -10.31 13.64
CA ASP A 420 29.80 -11.75 13.65
C ASP A 420 30.13 -12.26 12.25
N VAL A 421 29.53 -11.63 11.25
CA VAL A 421 29.69 -11.99 9.83
C VAL A 421 29.82 -10.76 8.96
N HIS A 422 30.83 -10.73 8.10
CA HIS A 422 31.05 -9.71 7.08
C HIS A 422 30.85 -10.30 5.69
N VAL A 423 30.00 -9.66 4.90
CA VAL A 423 29.68 -10.02 3.52
C VAL A 423 30.15 -8.90 2.59
N ARG A 424 31.03 -9.24 1.62
CA ARG A 424 31.49 -8.30 0.59
C ARG A 424 31.32 -8.91 -0.80
N CYS A 425 30.64 -8.21 -1.69
CA CYS A 425 30.50 -8.54 -3.10
C CYS A 425 29.97 -7.34 -3.88
N GLU A 426 29.76 -7.48 -5.20
CA GLU A 426 28.96 -6.54 -5.97
C GLU A 426 27.47 -6.68 -5.61
N GLY A 427 26.74 -5.57 -5.55
CA GLY A 427 25.32 -5.55 -5.20
C GLY A 427 24.48 -6.46 -6.11
N ARG A 428 24.75 -6.44 -7.41
CA ARG A 428 24.09 -7.31 -8.39
C ARG A 428 24.32 -8.80 -8.11
N VAL A 429 25.56 -9.19 -7.73
CA VAL A 429 25.89 -10.57 -7.36
C VAL A 429 25.09 -11.01 -6.14
N TRP A 430 24.94 -10.11 -5.15
CA TRP A 430 24.14 -10.39 -3.96
C TRP A 430 22.67 -10.59 -4.28
N LEU A 431 22.09 -9.71 -5.11
CA LEU A 431 20.69 -9.84 -5.56
C LEU A 431 20.45 -11.17 -6.30
N GLU A 432 21.35 -11.55 -7.22
CA GLU A 432 21.24 -12.85 -7.93
C GLU A 432 21.31 -14.06 -6.96
N ILE A 433 22.11 -13.97 -5.89
CA ILE A 433 22.16 -15.00 -4.86
C ILE A 433 20.86 -15.08 -4.08
N VAL A 434 20.35 -13.92 -3.66
CA VAL A 434 19.10 -13.81 -2.91
C VAL A 434 17.91 -14.30 -3.74
N GLU A 435 17.93 -14.06 -5.04
CA GLU A 435 16.90 -14.54 -6.00
C GLU A 435 17.10 -15.99 -6.45
N LYS A 436 18.09 -16.70 -5.89
CA LYS A 436 18.43 -18.09 -6.25
C LYS A 436 18.87 -18.29 -7.72
N ARG A 437 19.22 -17.20 -8.41
CA ARG A 437 19.77 -17.26 -9.79
C ARG A 437 21.27 -17.56 -9.83
N ARG A 438 21.95 -17.40 -8.70
CA ARG A 438 23.38 -17.69 -8.54
C ARG A 438 23.66 -18.52 -7.31
N SER A 439 24.50 -19.55 -7.46
CA SER A 439 24.97 -20.33 -6.32
C SER A 439 25.91 -19.52 -5.42
N PRO A 440 25.62 -19.38 -4.12
CA PRO A 440 26.51 -18.70 -3.19
C PRO A 440 27.87 -19.42 -3.05
N VAL A 441 27.89 -20.75 -3.13
CA VAL A 441 29.10 -21.56 -3.06
C VAL A 441 30.02 -21.25 -4.25
N LEU A 442 29.44 -21.23 -5.46
CA LEU A 442 30.20 -20.89 -6.68
C LEU A 442 30.70 -19.44 -6.64
N ALA A 443 29.90 -18.51 -6.11
CA ALA A 443 30.31 -17.12 -5.96
C ALA A 443 31.48 -16.97 -4.99
N VAL A 444 31.53 -17.74 -3.92
CA VAL A 444 32.72 -17.81 -3.00
C VAL A 444 33.92 -18.40 -3.70
N LEU A 445 33.76 -19.53 -4.39
CA LEU A 445 34.89 -20.23 -5.07
C LEU A 445 35.50 -19.35 -6.20
N THR A 446 34.68 -18.55 -6.87
CA THR A 446 35.15 -17.64 -7.92
C THR A 446 35.61 -16.26 -7.40
N GLY A 447 35.64 -16.05 -6.08
CA GLY A 447 36.07 -14.80 -5.45
C GLY A 447 35.10 -13.62 -5.60
N ARG A 448 33.92 -13.86 -6.16
CA ARG A 448 32.88 -12.84 -6.34
C ARG A 448 32.13 -12.52 -5.06
N LEU A 449 32.10 -13.45 -4.10
CA LEU A 449 31.54 -13.29 -2.76
C LEU A 449 32.62 -13.57 -1.73
N ARG A 450 32.87 -12.62 -0.84
CA ARG A 450 33.79 -12.79 0.30
C ARG A 450 33.00 -12.77 1.60
N VAL A 451 33.15 -13.82 2.39
CA VAL A 451 32.50 -13.95 3.69
C VAL A 451 33.58 -14.17 4.75
N ARG A 452 33.57 -13.33 5.79
CA ARG A 452 34.39 -13.48 6.99
C ARG A 452 33.48 -13.71 8.18
N GLY A 453 33.86 -14.54 9.12
CA GLY A 453 33.06 -14.94 10.28
C GLY A 453 32.36 -16.29 10.09
N ASP A 454 31.39 -16.58 10.97
CA ASP A 454 30.69 -17.87 10.97
C ASP A 454 29.67 -17.96 9.79
N ARG A 455 30.04 -18.79 8.81
CA ARG A 455 29.20 -19.03 7.63
C ARG A 455 27.85 -19.72 7.93
N ALA A 456 27.76 -20.47 9.03
CA ALA A 456 26.51 -21.12 9.43
C ALA A 456 25.45 -20.09 9.78
N LEU A 457 25.83 -18.93 10.28
CA LEU A 457 24.91 -17.80 10.55
C LEU A 457 24.25 -17.24 9.28
N LEU A 458 24.97 -17.28 8.12
CA LEU A 458 24.35 -16.87 6.85
C LEU A 458 23.21 -17.80 6.42
N SER A 459 23.35 -19.11 6.67
CA SER A 459 22.27 -20.06 6.39
C SER A 459 21.06 -19.82 7.30
N LYS A 460 21.30 -19.49 8.58
CA LYS A 460 20.25 -19.10 9.52
C LYS A 460 19.57 -17.78 9.08
N LEU A 461 20.37 -16.79 8.66
CA LEU A 461 19.85 -15.55 8.13
C LEU A 461 18.98 -15.79 6.89
N ALA A 462 19.43 -16.61 5.95
CA ALA A 462 18.67 -16.95 4.74
C ALA A 462 17.32 -17.61 5.05
N ALA A 463 17.25 -18.45 6.09
CA ALA A 463 15.98 -19.04 6.54
C ALA A 463 14.99 -18.01 7.08
N CYS A 464 15.47 -16.86 7.57
CA CYS A 464 14.60 -15.76 8.01
C CYS A 464 13.99 -14.97 6.85
N PHE A 465 14.41 -15.19 5.61
CA PHE A 465 13.96 -14.47 4.41
C PHE A 465 13.69 -15.44 3.24
N PRO A 466 12.75 -16.39 3.39
CA PRO A 466 12.40 -17.33 2.34
C PRO A 466 11.82 -16.61 1.12
N ARG A 467 12.08 -17.18 -0.08
CA ARG A 467 11.67 -16.60 -1.37
C ARG A 467 11.17 -17.65 -2.34
#